data_37660e8620c8504dddad7d1a5af08578
#
_entry.id   37660e8620c8504dddad7d1a5af08578
#
_cell.length_a   1.000
_cell.length_b   1.000
_cell.length_c   1.000
_cell.angle_alpha   90.00
_cell.angle_beta   90.00
_cell.angle_gamma   90.00
#
_symmetry.space_group_name_H-M   'P 1'
#
loop_
_entity.id
_entity.type
_entity.pdbx_description
1 polymer ?
#
loop_
_entity_poly.entity_id
_entity_poly.type
_entity_poly.pdbx_seq_one_letter_code
_entity_poly.pdbx_strand_id
1 'polypeptide(L)'
;EIRSHRRSKSLRYQYRWGNYWYCMNTIKKNGLRINSTLFDFINKEAIPETNVDPEVFWLKFEEALSELSPLNKKLLDERENIQKKIDAWHIERSDKTINKKEYIKFLKDINYIVEEKDDFVIETSNVDSEISSIAGPQLVVPVDNARYALNAANARWGSFYDALYGTDIIPGKKDHRYDPIRGKKVISYVRNFLENVAPIKNGSWKKISKIIIKENNLIFFIDNNKYYLEDKRQFIGYNGEKEKPSSILIKNNNLHIDIIINEKSVIGKDDDANISDVIIESAVSTIVDNEDSVAAVDAEDKVKCYRNWLGLMKADLKTEVIKDGKKFIRKLNLDRGYIGLDGLKFELRGRALLLNRNVGHLM
;
A
#
# COMPACT_ATOMS: atom_id res chain seq x y z
N GLU A 1 12.33 27.23 -36.22
CA GLU A 1 12.17 25.98 -37.02
C GLU A 1 12.16 24.70 -36.18
N ILE A 2 11.30 24.54 -35.20
CA ILE A 2 10.95 23.24 -34.57
C ILE A 2 9.58 23.39 -33.92
N ARG A 3 8.50 23.41 -34.67
CA ARG A 3 7.11 23.40 -34.12
C ARG A 3 6.01 22.88 -35.04
N SER A 4 6.30 22.06 -36.04
CA SER A 4 5.23 21.61 -36.98
C SER A 4 4.98 20.10 -37.08
N HIS A 5 5.55 19.25 -36.20
CA HIS A 5 5.50 17.79 -36.40
C HIS A 5 4.67 17.00 -35.34
N ARG A 6 3.92 17.64 -34.46
CA ARG A 6 3.11 16.91 -33.43
C ARG A 6 1.61 16.78 -33.72
N ARG A 7 1.06 17.40 -34.75
CA ARG A 7 -0.40 17.35 -35.03
C ARG A 7 -0.87 16.19 -35.92
N SER A 8 0.01 15.36 -36.50
CA SER A 8 -0.42 14.30 -37.41
C SER A 8 -0.49 12.88 -36.83
N LYS A 9 -0.09 12.70 -35.55
CA LYS A 9 -0.07 11.35 -34.95
C LYS A 9 -1.36 10.95 -34.23
N SER A 10 -2.18 11.88 -33.75
CA SER A 10 -3.43 11.53 -33.05
C SER A 10 -4.53 10.99 -33.97
N LEU A 11 -4.62 11.47 -35.22
CA LEU A 11 -5.59 11.00 -36.20
C LEU A 11 -5.27 9.61 -36.80
N ARG A 12 -3.98 9.19 -36.77
CA ARG A 12 -3.61 7.85 -37.28
C ARG A 12 -3.88 6.72 -36.28
N TYR A 13 -4.01 7.02 -34.99
CA TYR A 13 -4.33 6.02 -33.98
C TYR A 13 -5.82 5.62 -33.99
N GLN A 14 -6.73 6.53 -34.27
CA GLN A 14 -8.17 6.20 -34.33
C GLN A 14 -8.56 5.26 -35.50
N TYR A 15 -7.82 5.27 -36.61
CA TYR A 15 -8.13 4.41 -37.77
C TYR A 15 -7.54 2.99 -37.68
N ARG A 16 -6.54 2.76 -36.83
CA ARG A 16 -5.88 1.45 -36.75
C ARG A 16 -6.55 0.48 -35.80
N TRP A 17 -7.35 0.98 -34.86
CA TRP A 17 -8.06 0.17 -33.87
C TRP A 17 -9.41 -0.36 -34.34
N GLY A 18 -10.02 0.24 -35.34
CA GLY A 18 -11.35 -0.13 -35.82
C GLY A 18 -11.46 -1.55 -36.38
N ASN A 19 -10.36 -2.13 -36.88
CA ASN A 19 -10.34 -3.47 -37.48
C ASN A 19 -9.83 -4.59 -36.55
N TYR A 20 -9.19 -4.27 -35.45
CA TYR A 20 -8.70 -5.26 -34.48
C TYR A 20 -9.82 -5.86 -33.62
N TRP A 21 -10.92 -5.14 -33.42
CA TRP A 21 -12.07 -5.60 -32.65
C TRP A 21 -12.85 -6.76 -33.28
N TYR A 22 -12.67 -7.02 -34.56
CA TYR A 22 -13.41 -8.08 -35.28
C TYR A 22 -12.90 -9.50 -35.01
N CYS A 23 -11.72 -9.68 -34.42
CA CYS A 23 -11.15 -11.00 -34.15
C CYS A 23 -11.18 -11.41 -32.66
N MET A 24 -11.76 -10.62 -31.78
CA MET A 24 -11.88 -10.99 -30.36
C MET A 24 -13.05 -11.95 -30.16
N ASN A 25 -12.80 -13.05 -29.44
CA ASN A 25 -13.86 -13.94 -28.93
C ASN A 25 -14.77 -13.11 -27.99
N THR A 26 -15.95 -12.73 -28.49
CA THR A 26 -16.93 -11.98 -27.72
C THR A 26 -18.18 -12.81 -27.45
N ILE A 27 -18.72 -12.66 -26.26
CA ILE A 27 -20.01 -13.22 -25.85
C ILE A 27 -21.03 -12.08 -25.88
N LYS A 28 -22.19 -12.33 -26.49
CA LYS A 28 -23.32 -11.42 -26.44
C LYS A 28 -24.16 -11.78 -25.20
N LYS A 29 -24.32 -10.84 -24.28
CA LYS A 29 -25.19 -10.98 -23.11
C LYS A 29 -26.07 -9.74 -23.02
N ASN A 30 -27.37 -9.94 -23.15
CA ASN A 30 -28.36 -8.86 -23.31
C ASN A 30 -27.95 -7.93 -24.47
N GLY A 31 -27.81 -6.62 -24.25
CA GLY A 31 -27.29 -5.64 -25.21
C GLY A 31 -25.76 -5.50 -25.24
N LEU A 32 -25.06 -6.18 -24.36
CA LEU A 32 -23.59 -6.07 -24.22
C LEU A 32 -22.84 -7.04 -25.14
N ARG A 33 -21.69 -6.60 -25.62
CA ARG A 33 -20.66 -7.46 -26.26
C ARG A 33 -19.44 -7.48 -25.33
N ILE A 34 -19.17 -8.63 -24.75
CA ILE A 34 -18.19 -8.80 -23.68
C ILE A 34 -17.08 -9.72 -24.19
N ASN A 35 -15.81 -9.35 -23.95
CA ASN A 35 -14.71 -10.28 -24.23
C ASN A 35 -14.90 -11.55 -23.39
N SER A 36 -14.70 -12.73 -24.02
CA SER A 36 -14.93 -14.03 -23.39
C SER A 36 -14.05 -14.25 -22.14
N THR A 37 -12.80 -13.80 -22.17
CA THR A 37 -11.88 -13.92 -21.02
C THR A 37 -12.41 -13.15 -19.80
N LEU A 38 -12.93 -11.94 -20.02
CA LEU A 38 -13.55 -11.15 -18.95
C LEU A 38 -14.85 -11.79 -18.47
N PHE A 39 -15.71 -12.24 -19.40
CA PHE A 39 -16.97 -12.90 -19.05
C PHE A 39 -16.72 -14.16 -18.21
N ASP A 40 -15.78 -14.99 -18.62
CA ASP A 40 -15.40 -16.22 -17.92
C ASP A 40 -14.84 -15.92 -16.52
N PHE A 41 -13.94 -14.93 -16.41
CA PHE A 41 -13.42 -14.52 -15.12
C PHE A 41 -14.53 -14.08 -14.15
N ILE A 42 -15.44 -13.23 -14.60
CA ILE A 42 -16.54 -12.73 -13.76
C ILE A 42 -17.42 -13.90 -13.29
N ASN A 43 -17.85 -14.77 -14.21
CA ASN A 43 -18.80 -15.82 -13.88
C ASN A 43 -18.18 -17.01 -13.14
N LYS A 44 -16.90 -17.34 -13.40
CA LYS A 44 -16.25 -18.56 -12.88
C LYS A 44 -15.35 -18.30 -11.67
N GLU A 45 -14.85 -17.06 -11.50
CA GLU A 45 -13.86 -16.75 -10.48
C GLU A 45 -14.33 -15.65 -9.50
N ALA A 46 -14.97 -14.57 -10.01
CA ALA A 46 -15.33 -13.43 -9.17
C ALA A 46 -16.69 -13.57 -8.47
N ILE A 47 -17.72 -14.03 -9.17
CA ILE A 47 -19.07 -14.20 -8.61
C ILE A 47 -19.22 -15.43 -7.69
N PRO A 48 -18.60 -16.60 -7.98
CA PRO A 48 -18.72 -17.76 -7.10
C PRO A 48 -18.39 -17.43 -5.65
N GLU A 49 -19.14 -18.04 -4.70
CA GLU A 49 -19.02 -17.81 -3.26
C GLU A 49 -19.50 -16.41 -2.79
N THR A 50 -20.10 -15.64 -3.69
CA THR A 50 -20.83 -14.42 -3.33
C THR A 50 -22.33 -14.67 -3.33
N ASN A 51 -23.12 -13.76 -2.79
CA ASN A 51 -24.59 -13.82 -2.88
C ASN A 51 -25.12 -13.11 -4.13
N VAL A 52 -24.30 -12.97 -5.18
CA VAL A 52 -24.66 -12.27 -6.41
C VAL A 52 -25.11 -13.28 -7.48
N ASP A 53 -26.32 -13.10 -8.01
CA ASP A 53 -26.78 -13.86 -9.17
C ASP A 53 -26.12 -13.33 -10.46
N PRO A 54 -25.48 -14.20 -11.27
CA PRO A 54 -24.79 -13.77 -12.50
C PRO A 54 -25.71 -13.09 -13.51
N GLU A 55 -26.97 -13.52 -13.63
CA GLU A 55 -27.92 -12.90 -14.58
C GLU A 55 -28.28 -11.48 -14.14
N VAL A 56 -28.54 -11.30 -12.85
CA VAL A 56 -28.80 -10.00 -12.25
C VAL A 56 -27.57 -9.08 -12.36
N PHE A 57 -26.37 -9.61 -12.13
CA PHE A 57 -25.13 -8.84 -12.29
C PHE A 57 -25.03 -8.24 -13.72
N TRP A 58 -25.18 -9.06 -14.76
CA TRP A 58 -25.02 -8.58 -16.13
C TRP A 58 -26.16 -7.65 -16.56
N LEU A 59 -27.38 -7.87 -16.06
CA LEU A 59 -28.50 -6.96 -16.30
C LEU A 59 -28.24 -5.58 -15.69
N LYS A 60 -27.83 -5.54 -14.41
CA LYS A 60 -27.53 -4.28 -13.72
C LYS A 60 -26.31 -3.56 -14.29
N PHE A 61 -25.32 -4.31 -14.75
CA PHE A 61 -24.15 -3.73 -15.43
C PHE A 61 -24.55 -3.07 -16.75
N GLU A 62 -25.42 -3.71 -17.55
CA GLU A 62 -25.96 -3.12 -18.76
C GLU A 62 -26.77 -1.85 -18.48
N GLU A 63 -27.67 -1.88 -17.48
CA GLU A 63 -28.43 -0.72 -17.06
C GLU A 63 -27.51 0.46 -16.74
N ALA A 64 -26.50 0.22 -15.90
CA ALA A 64 -25.53 1.25 -15.52
C ALA A 64 -24.77 1.83 -16.72
N LEU A 65 -24.30 0.98 -17.65
CA LEU A 65 -23.62 1.45 -18.87
C LEU A 65 -24.54 2.25 -19.78
N SER A 66 -25.80 1.82 -19.92
CA SER A 66 -26.80 2.48 -20.76
C SER A 66 -27.17 3.87 -20.23
N GLU A 67 -27.17 4.05 -18.93
CA GLU A 67 -27.42 5.34 -18.27
C GLU A 67 -26.18 6.26 -18.29
N LEU A 68 -25.03 5.74 -17.87
CA LEU A 68 -23.84 6.56 -17.61
C LEU A 68 -23.05 6.88 -18.88
N SER A 69 -23.02 5.99 -19.89
CA SER A 69 -22.20 6.22 -21.09
C SER A 69 -22.65 7.46 -21.91
N PRO A 70 -23.95 7.70 -22.13
CA PRO A 70 -24.39 8.94 -22.80
C PRO A 70 -24.06 10.20 -22.00
N LEU A 71 -24.18 10.15 -20.66
CA LEU A 71 -23.82 11.26 -19.80
C LEU A 71 -22.33 11.57 -19.87
N ASN A 72 -21.50 10.52 -19.79
CA ASN A 72 -20.04 10.67 -19.92
C ASN A 72 -19.66 11.28 -21.27
N LYS A 73 -20.28 10.79 -22.38
CA LYS A 73 -20.05 11.36 -23.72
C LYS A 73 -20.39 12.85 -23.77
N LYS A 74 -21.55 13.24 -23.22
CA LYS A 74 -21.95 14.66 -23.14
C LYS A 74 -20.92 15.51 -22.40
N LEU A 75 -20.42 15.02 -21.26
CA LEU A 75 -19.40 15.75 -20.46
C LEU A 75 -18.07 15.86 -21.20
N LEU A 76 -17.69 14.85 -21.97
CA LEU A 76 -16.49 14.91 -22.83
C LEU A 76 -16.63 15.93 -23.96
N ASP A 77 -17.77 15.97 -24.63
CA ASP A 77 -18.07 16.94 -25.66
C ASP A 77 -18.05 18.38 -25.09
N GLU A 78 -18.56 18.56 -23.87
CA GLU A 78 -18.50 19.84 -23.15
C GLU A 78 -17.07 20.26 -22.83
N ARG A 79 -16.25 19.33 -22.30
CA ARG A 79 -14.81 19.55 -22.05
C ARG A 79 -14.08 19.99 -23.30
N GLU A 80 -14.29 19.29 -24.44
CA GLU A 80 -13.66 19.64 -25.70
C GLU A 80 -14.11 21.00 -26.23
N ASN A 81 -15.38 21.35 -26.04
CA ASN A 81 -15.90 22.67 -26.43
C ASN A 81 -15.29 23.81 -25.61
N ILE A 82 -15.13 23.60 -24.30
CA ILE A 82 -14.43 24.54 -23.43
C ILE A 82 -12.96 24.68 -23.86
N GLN A 83 -12.27 23.57 -24.12
CA GLN A 83 -10.88 23.58 -24.58
C GLN A 83 -10.73 24.36 -25.90
N LYS A 84 -11.61 24.14 -26.87
CA LYS A 84 -11.60 24.90 -28.14
C LYS A 84 -11.76 26.40 -27.93
N LYS A 85 -12.64 26.82 -27.02
CA LYS A 85 -12.82 28.23 -26.68
C LYS A 85 -11.56 28.84 -26.06
N ILE A 86 -10.91 28.12 -25.14
CA ILE A 86 -9.65 28.54 -24.50
C ILE A 86 -8.53 28.63 -25.54
N ASP A 87 -8.39 27.64 -26.40
CA ASP A 87 -7.37 27.65 -27.46
C ASP A 87 -7.58 28.83 -28.42
N ALA A 88 -8.81 29.08 -28.87
CA ALA A 88 -9.12 30.21 -29.73
C ALA A 88 -8.76 31.57 -29.05
N TRP A 89 -9.12 31.73 -27.78
CA TRP A 89 -8.79 32.95 -27.01
C TRP A 89 -7.28 33.21 -26.96
N HIS A 90 -6.46 32.15 -26.74
CA HIS A 90 -5.02 32.25 -26.74
C HIS A 90 -4.42 32.50 -28.13
N ILE A 91 -4.95 31.86 -29.17
CA ILE A 91 -4.49 32.05 -30.55
C ILE A 91 -4.71 33.52 -31.00
N GLU A 92 -5.89 34.11 -30.71
CA GLU A 92 -6.20 35.50 -31.05
C GLU A 92 -5.30 36.50 -30.30
N ARG A 93 -4.64 36.09 -29.24
CA ARG A 93 -3.79 36.95 -28.37
C ARG A 93 -2.33 36.49 -28.33
N SER A 94 -1.91 35.69 -29.30
CA SER A 94 -0.55 35.10 -29.35
C SER A 94 0.56 36.14 -29.27
N ASP A 95 0.31 37.36 -29.82
CA ASP A 95 1.28 38.44 -29.88
C ASP A 95 1.11 39.48 -28.76
N LYS A 96 0.21 39.23 -27.79
CA LYS A 96 -0.11 40.19 -26.72
C LYS A 96 0.24 39.65 -25.35
N THR A 97 0.61 40.53 -24.45
CA THR A 97 0.72 40.21 -23.03
C THR A 97 -0.66 39.92 -22.45
N ILE A 98 -0.84 38.80 -21.79
CA ILE A 98 -2.12 38.36 -21.22
C ILE A 98 -2.50 39.28 -20.05
N ASN A 99 -3.64 39.97 -20.16
CA ASN A 99 -4.25 40.67 -19.06
C ASN A 99 -5.00 39.65 -18.16
N LYS A 100 -4.51 39.46 -16.94
CA LYS A 100 -5.06 38.49 -15.99
C LYS A 100 -6.53 38.72 -15.66
N LYS A 101 -6.97 39.97 -15.52
CA LYS A 101 -8.38 40.31 -15.20
C LYS A 101 -9.31 39.95 -16.36
N GLU A 102 -8.90 40.26 -17.58
CA GLU A 102 -9.65 39.93 -18.80
C GLU A 102 -9.74 38.42 -19.01
N TYR A 103 -8.64 37.70 -18.76
CA TYR A 103 -8.61 36.23 -18.87
C TYR A 103 -9.51 35.53 -17.84
N ILE A 104 -9.47 35.96 -16.57
CA ILE A 104 -10.38 35.45 -15.53
C ILE A 104 -11.85 35.71 -15.90
N LYS A 105 -12.17 36.92 -16.41
CA LYS A 105 -13.52 37.21 -16.87
C LYS A 105 -13.96 36.26 -17.99
N PHE A 106 -13.11 36.07 -19.01
CA PHE A 106 -13.38 35.13 -20.09
C PHE A 106 -13.60 33.70 -19.56
N LEU A 107 -12.78 33.21 -18.64
CA LEU A 107 -12.94 31.87 -18.07
C LEU A 107 -14.25 31.72 -17.28
N LYS A 108 -14.73 32.77 -16.63
CA LYS A 108 -16.05 32.78 -15.98
C LYS A 108 -17.19 32.79 -17.03
N ASP A 109 -17.05 33.62 -18.08
CA ASP A 109 -18.06 33.72 -19.13
C ASP A 109 -18.29 32.42 -19.89
N ILE A 110 -17.28 31.55 -20.00
CA ILE A 110 -17.39 30.22 -20.60
C ILE A 110 -17.70 29.10 -19.59
N ASN A 111 -17.98 29.41 -18.33
CA ASN A 111 -18.22 28.49 -17.21
C ASN A 111 -17.05 27.54 -16.90
N TYR A 112 -15.80 27.90 -17.24
CA TYR A 112 -14.63 27.17 -16.80
C TYR A 112 -14.32 27.44 -15.33
N ILE A 113 -14.40 28.71 -14.92
CA ILE A 113 -14.39 29.11 -13.50
C ILE A 113 -15.83 29.29 -13.05
N VAL A 114 -16.26 28.44 -12.12
CA VAL A 114 -17.58 28.52 -11.48
C VAL A 114 -17.51 29.31 -10.18
N GLU A 115 -18.66 29.75 -9.68
CA GLU A 115 -18.74 30.41 -8.38
C GLU A 115 -18.36 29.45 -7.27
N GLU A 116 -17.62 29.97 -6.29
CA GLU A 116 -17.31 29.25 -5.07
C GLU A 116 -18.60 29.03 -4.26
N LYS A 117 -18.80 27.80 -3.83
CA LYS A 117 -19.95 27.46 -2.98
C LYS A 117 -19.67 27.85 -1.54
N ASP A 118 -20.74 27.93 -0.74
CA ASP A 118 -20.65 28.15 0.69
C ASP A 118 -19.75 27.07 1.35
N ASP A 119 -19.10 27.46 2.42
CA ASP A 119 -18.28 26.55 3.21
C ASP A 119 -19.11 25.35 3.68
N PHE A 120 -18.52 24.18 3.62
CA PHE A 120 -19.14 22.94 4.11
C PHE A 120 -18.16 22.15 4.95
N VAL A 121 -18.70 21.35 5.85
CA VAL A 121 -17.93 20.42 6.69
C VAL A 121 -18.08 19.02 6.15
N ILE A 122 -16.94 18.35 5.96
CA ILE A 122 -16.93 16.93 5.61
C ILE A 122 -16.99 16.14 6.91
N GLU A 123 -18.08 15.40 7.10
CA GLU A 123 -18.22 14.48 8.21
C GLU A 123 -17.91 13.05 7.74
N THR A 124 -17.13 12.34 8.52
CA THR A 124 -16.76 10.94 8.26
C THR A 124 -17.00 10.10 9.49
N SER A 125 -17.37 8.83 9.29
CA SER A 125 -17.54 7.84 10.35
C SER A 125 -16.96 6.50 9.91
N ASN A 126 -16.56 5.67 10.87
CA ASN A 126 -16.04 4.32 10.63
C ASN A 126 -14.82 4.27 9.70
N VAL A 127 -13.98 5.29 9.76
CA VAL A 127 -12.74 5.35 8.96
C VAL A 127 -11.70 4.42 9.59
N ASP A 128 -11.05 3.60 8.77
CA ASP A 128 -9.95 2.74 9.23
C ASP A 128 -8.85 3.55 9.91
N SER A 129 -8.29 3.02 11.00
CA SER A 129 -7.24 3.69 11.78
C SER A 129 -5.99 4.01 10.96
N GLU A 130 -5.69 3.17 9.96
CA GLU A 130 -4.60 3.36 9.00
C GLU A 130 -4.76 4.63 8.15
N ILE A 131 -5.98 5.14 8.02
CA ILE A 131 -6.28 6.38 7.28
C ILE A 131 -6.44 7.56 8.24
N SER A 132 -7.10 7.35 9.40
CA SER A 132 -7.55 8.44 10.27
C SER A 132 -6.57 8.81 11.38
N SER A 133 -5.73 7.88 11.86
CA SER A 133 -4.97 8.10 13.10
C SER A 133 -3.57 7.50 13.14
N ILE A 134 -3.21 6.61 12.22
CA ILE A 134 -1.87 6.01 12.15
C ILE A 134 -1.06 6.72 11.08
N ALA A 135 -0.02 7.47 11.50
CA ALA A 135 0.90 8.15 10.59
C ALA A 135 2.01 7.20 10.11
N GLY A 136 1.66 6.20 9.32
CA GLY A 136 2.60 5.25 8.73
C GLY A 136 2.83 5.49 7.24
N PRO A 137 3.95 4.99 6.68
CA PRO A 137 4.21 5.02 5.26
C PRO A 137 3.13 4.31 4.44
N GLN A 138 2.85 4.82 3.26
CA GLN A 138 1.99 4.20 2.26
C GLN A 138 2.82 3.76 1.06
N LEU A 139 2.57 2.55 0.57
CA LEU A 139 3.18 2.03 -0.65
C LEU A 139 2.21 2.14 -1.83
N VAL A 140 2.77 2.20 -3.04
CA VAL A 140 2.03 2.02 -4.29
C VAL A 140 2.68 0.85 -5.03
N VAL A 141 1.88 -0.08 -5.53
CA VAL A 141 2.39 -1.28 -6.18
C VAL A 141 1.54 -1.65 -7.40
N PRO A 142 2.16 -2.01 -8.55
CA PRO A 142 1.42 -2.51 -9.70
C PRO A 142 0.77 -3.86 -9.39
N VAL A 143 -0.52 -3.98 -9.69
CA VAL A 143 -1.31 -5.19 -9.39
C VAL A 143 -1.04 -6.34 -10.35
N ASP A 144 -0.55 -6.08 -11.56
CA ASP A 144 -0.24 -7.09 -12.56
C ASP A 144 0.90 -8.03 -12.15
N ASN A 145 1.70 -7.65 -11.13
CA ASN A 145 2.78 -8.44 -10.57
C ASN A 145 2.42 -8.97 -9.18
N ALA A 146 1.96 -10.23 -9.13
CA ALA A 146 1.56 -10.90 -7.88
C ALA A 146 2.66 -10.88 -6.79
N ARG A 147 3.93 -11.02 -7.17
CA ARG A 147 5.05 -10.96 -6.22
C ARG A 147 5.19 -9.58 -5.59
N TYR A 148 5.07 -8.52 -6.37
CA TYR A 148 5.16 -7.16 -5.86
C TYR A 148 3.94 -6.82 -4.99
N ALA A 149 2.74 -7.21 -5.41
CA ALA A 149 1.51 -7.03 -4.64
C ALA A 149 1.60 -7.71 -3.27
N LEU A 150 2.06 -8.97 -3.23
CA LEU A 150 2.28 -9.71 -1.98
C LEU A 150 3.35 -9.08 -1.10
N ASN A 151 4.45 -8.59 -1.70
CA ASN A 151 5.51 -7.92 -0.93
C ASN A 151 4.99 -6.64 -0.27
N ALA A 152 4.23 -5.82 -1.02
CA ALA A 152 3.68 -4.58 -0.50
C ALA A 152 2.61 -4.81 0.57
N ALA A 153 1.71 -5.78 0.37
CA ALA A 153 0.73 -6.16 1.39
C ALA A 153 1.39 -6.64 2.70
N ASN A 154 2.48 -7.39 2.59
CA ASN A 154 3.23 -7.91 3.75
C ASN A 154 4.21 -6.90 4.36
N ALA A 155 4.46 -5.77 3.71
CA ALA A 155 5.40 -4.75 4.18
C ALA A 155 4.90 -3.95 5.39
N ARG A 156 3.71 -4.28 5.93
CA ARG A 156 3.26 -3.72 7.20
C ARG A 156 4.24 -4.04 8.33
N TRP A 157 4.82 -5.22 8.34
CA TRP A 157 5.81 -5.63 9.33
C TRP A 157 7.13 -5.96 8.68
N GLY A 158 8.18 -5.32 9.13
CA GLY A 158 9.52 -5.52 8.59
C GLY A 158 10.57 -5.66 9.68
N SER A 159 11.53 -6.57 9.48
CA SER A 159 12.74 -6.66 10.29
C SER A 159 13.57 -5.39 10.11
N PHE A 160 13.76 -4.66 11.20
CA PHE A 160 14.60 -3.49 11.19
C PHE A 160 16.08 -3.87 11.09
N TYR A 161 16.46 -5.00 11.69
CA TYR A 161 17.80 -5.55 11.57
C TYR A 161 18.13 -5.90 10.12
N ASP A 162 17.26 -6.61 9.43
CA ASP A 162 17.46 -6.96 8.02
C ASP A 162 17.53 -5.71 7.12
N ALA A 163 16.66 -4.72 7.37
CA ALA A 163 16.65 -3.48 6.62
C ALA A 163 17.98 -2.72 6.77
N LEU A 164 18.49 -2.59 8.00
CA LEU A 164 19.76 -1.92 8.26
C LEU A 164 20.95 -2.72 7.73
N TYR A 165 20.95 -4.04 7.95
CA TYR A 165 22.04 -4.90 7.49
C TYR A 165 22.13 -4.94 5.96
N GLY A 166 20.97 -4.88 5.28
CA GLY A 166 20.83 -5.00 3.82
C GLY A 166 21.10 -3.73 3.02
N THR A 167 21.12 -2.55 3.65
CA THR A 167 21.20 -1.24 2.99
C THR A 167 22.48 -0.48 3.32
N ASP A 168 22.69 0.67 2.71
CA ASP A 168 23.84 1.56 2.91
C ASP A 168 23.72 2.48 4.13
N ILE A 169 22.62 2.42 4.89
CA ILE A 169 22.49 3.12 6.18
C ILE A 169 23.61 2.74 7.13
N ILE A 170 24.00 1.45 7.14
CA ILE A 170 25.22 1.00 7.82
C ILE A 170 26.37 1.02 6.81
N PRO A 171 27.33 1.94 6.93
CA PRO A 171 28.44 2.06 5.97
C PRO A 171 29.29 0.79 5.90
N GLY A 172 29.85 0.53 4.71
CA GLY A 172 30.76 -0.57 4.42
C GLY A 172 30.16 -1.60 3.47
N LYS A 173 31.02 -2.45 2.93
CA LYS A 173 30.60 -3.52 2.00
C LYS A 173 29.81 -4.58 2.77
N LYS A 174 28.78 -5.11 2.10
CA LYS A 174 28.01 -6.27 2.56
C LYS A 174 28.63 -7.53 1.94
N ASP A 175 29.01 -8.48 2.77
CA ASP A 175 29.42 -9.80 2.30
C ASP A 175 28.20 -10.72 2.10
N HIS A 176 28.38 -11.81 1.36
CA HIS A 176 27.34 -12.83 1.16
C HIS A 176 27.03 -13.63 2.45
N ARG A 177 27.95 -13.65 3.38
CA ARG A 177 27.81 -14.29 4.71
C ARG A 177 27.57 -13.25 5.78
N TYR A 178 27.00 -13.69 6.90
CA TYR A 178 26.84 -12.82 8.08
C TYR A 178 28.22 -12.35 8.57
N ASP A 179 28.38 -11.03 8.66
CA ASP A 179 29.54 -10.35 9.22
C ASP A 179 29.21 -9.86 10.63
N PRO A 180 29.82 -10.44 11.69
CA PRO A 180 29.57 -10.01 13.06
C PRO A 180 29.94 -8.54 13.34
N ILE A 181 30.94 -7.99 12.64
CA ILE A 181 31.33 -6.57 12.82
C ILE A 181 30.21 -5.66 12.32
N ARG A 182 29.65 -5.98 11.15
CA ARG A 182 28.50 -5.26 10.62
C ARG A 182 27.26 -5.49 11.51
N GLY A 183 27.05 -6.71 11.99
CA GLY A 183 25.97 -7.06 12.92
C GLY A 183 26.01 -6.20 14.20
N LYS A 184 27.16 -6.03 14.84
CA LYS A 184 27.32 -5.15 16.00
C LYS A 184 26.95 -3.69 15.71
N LYS A 185 27.24 -3.18 14.52
CA LYS A 185 26.82 -1.83 14.11
C LYS A 185 25.30 -1.72 13.99
N VAL A 186 24.65 -2.76 13.44
CA VAL A 186 23.18 -2.82 13.35
C VAL A 186 22.57 -2.84 14.75
N ILE A 187 23.04 -3.71 15.64
CA ILE A 187 22.60 -3.76 17.05
C ILE A 187 22.74 -2.39 17.71
N SER A 188 23.90 -1.76 17.60
CA SER A 188 24.15 -0.42 18.15
C SER A 188 23.19 0.64 17.60
N TYR A 189 22.93 0.61 16.29
CA TYR A 189 21.99 1.54 15.65
C TYR A 189 20.57 1.35 16.20
N VAL A 190 20.10 0.12 16.29
CA VAL A 190 18.75 -0.19 16.81
C VAL A 190 18.63 0.16 18.30
N ARG A 191 19.69 -0.04 19.07
CA ARG A 191 19.70 0.40 20.49
C ARG A 191 19.55 1.92 20.60
N ASN A 192 20.23 2.70 19.73
CA ASN A 192 20.04 4.15 19.66
C ASN A 192 18.63 4.53 19.25
N PHE A 193 18.03 3.80 18.30
CA PHE A 193 16.64 4.02 17.92
C PHE A 193 15.69 3.80 19.11
N LEU A 194 15.85 2.71 19.86
CA LEU A 194 15.04 2.42 21.03
C LEU A 194 15.20 3.46 22.16
N GLU A 195 16.40 4.04 22.36
CA GLU A 195 16.61 5.18 23.28
C GLU A 195 15.69 6.36 22.95
N ASN A 196 15.45 6.62 21.66
CA ASN A 196 14.65 7.75 21.20
C ASN A 196 13.15 7.50 21.26
N VAL A 197 12.71 6.27 20.93
CA VAL A 197 11.27 5.97 20.75
C VAL A 197 10.62 5.38 22.01
N ALA A 198 11.40 4.75 22.89
CA ALA A 198 10.94 4.13 24.12
C ALA A 198 12.03 4.21 25.21
N PRO A 199 12.38 5.41 25.69
CA PRO A 199 13.48 5.60 26.62
C PRO A 199 13.27 4.87 27.96
N ILE A 200 14.37 4.37 28.50
CA ILE A 200 14.41 3.76 29.84
C ILE A 200 14.73 4.87 30.88
N LYS A 201 13.87 5.07 31.86
CA LYS A 201 14.04 6.10 32.88
C LYS A 201 15.33 5.87 33.68
N ASN A 202 16.26 6.82 33.63
CA ASN A 202 17.59 6.75 34.28
C ASN A 202 18.44 5.53 33.86
N GLY A 203 18.12 4.91 32.73
CA GLY A 203 18.81 3.74 32.19
C GLY A 203 19.15 3.90 30.71
N SER A 204 19.58 2.82 30.09
CA SER A 204 19.90 2.82 28.65
C SER A 204 19.68 1.45 28.02
N TRP A 205 19.05 1.42 26.85
CA TRP A 205 18.90 0.21 26.02
C TRP A 205 20.25 -0.45 25.68
N LYS A 206 21.33 0.32 25.66
CA LYS A 206 22.67 -0.18 25.32
C LYS A 206 23.28 -1.03 26.43
N LYS A 207 22.77 -0.90 27.66
CA LYS A 207 23.34 -1.54 28.87
C LYS A 207 22.46 -2.64 29.44
N ILE A 208 21.28 -2.89 28.84
CA ILE A 208 20.39 -3.93 29.38
C ILE A 208 20.98 -5.33 29.16
N SER A 209 20.88 -6.16 30.17
CA SER A 209 21.32 -7.56 30.15
C SER A 209 20.18 -8.56 30.28
N LYS A 210 18.99 -8.12 30.68
CA LYS A 210 17.80 -8.99 30.80
C LYS A 210 16.53 -8.18 30.74
N ILE A 211 15.47 -8.79 30.23
CA ILE A 211 14.11 -8.24 30.15
C ILE A 211 13.16 -9.24 30.80
N ILE A 212 12.31 -8.78 31.72
CA ILE A 212 11.22 -9.58 32.31
C ILE A 212 9.94 -8.76 32.41
N ILE A 213 8.83 -9.43 32.66
CA ILE A 213 7.53 -8.83 32.92
C ILE A 213 7.09 -9.20 34.33
N LYS A 214 6.80 -8.21 35.17
CA LYS A 214 6.25 -8.43 36.50
C LYS A 214 5.18 -7.39 36.82
N GLU A 215 4.05 -7.84 37.37
CA GLU A 215 2.92 -6.96 37.75
C GLU A 215 2.53 -5.98 36.63
N ASN A 216 2.44 -6.51 35.38
CA ASN A 216 2.13 -5.77 34.15
C ASN A 216 3.13 -4.64 33.80
N ASN A 217 4.31 -4.65 34.42
CA ASN A 217 5.40 -3.74 34.06
C ASN A 217 6.51 -4.47 33.34
N LEU A 218 7.08 -3.80 32.33
CA LEU A 218 8.31 -4.22 31.69
C LEU A 218 9.48 -3.78 32.58
N ILE A 219 10.36 -4.71 32.93
CA ILE A 219 11.52 -4.50 33.77
C ILE A 219 12.79 -4.82 33.01
N PHE A 220 13.69 -3.88 32.97
CA PHE A 220 15.03 -4.02 32.40
C PHE A 220 16.05 -4.18 33.51
N PHE A 221 17.03 -5.04 33.33
CA PHE A 221 18.16 -5.18 34.23
C PHE A 221 19.41 -4.55 33.61
N ILE A 222 20.05 -3.68 34.37
CA ILE A 222 21.36 -3.09 34.10
C ILE A 222 22.18 -3.21 35.37
N ASP A 223 23.32 -3.88 35.32
CA ASP A 223 24.19 -4.13 36.48
C ASP A 223 23.40 -4.67 37.71
N ASN A 224 22.50 -5.62 37.45
CA ASN A 224 21.57 -6.22 38.44
C ASN A 224 20.53 -5.26 39.05
N ASN A 225 20.50 -4.00 38.68
CA ASN A 225 19.49 -3.04 39.09
C ASN A 225 18.29 -3.04 38.12
N LYS A 226 17.11 -2.70 38.66
CA LYS A 226 15.83 -2.70 37.89
C LYS A 226 15.55 -1.32 37.37
N TYR A 227 15.19 -1.26 36.10
CA TYR A 227 14.80 -0.06 35.38
C TYR A 227 13.47 -0.27 34.66
N TYR A 228 12.80 0.81 34.27
CA TYR A 228 11.48 0.81 33.66
C TYR A 228 11.46 1.77 32.48
N LEU A 229 10.52 1.58 31.55
CA LEU A 229 10.25 2.61 30.54
C LEU A 229 9.91 3.94 31.21
N GLU A 230 10.32 5.04 30.59
CA GLU A 230 9.93 6.37 31.01
C GLU A 230 8.42 6.57 30.91
N ASP A 231 7.81 6.18 29.81
CA ASP A 231 6.37 6.04 29.64
C ASP A 231 5.97 4.55 29.63
N LYS A 232 5.48 4.08 30.77
CA LYS A 232 5.05 2.69 30.95
C LYS A 232 3.87 2.28 30.03
N ARG A 233 3.09 3.25 29.55
CA ARG A 233 1.93 2.99 28.67
C ARG A 233 2.35 2.52 27.27
N GLN A 234 3.63 2.72 26.92
CA GLN A 234 4.16 2.19 25.66
C GLN A 234 4.21 0.67 25.62
N PHE A 235 4.38 -0.01 26.75
CA PHE A 235 4.34 -1.47 26.81
C PHE A 235 2.89 -1.96 26.78
N ILE A 236 2.51 -2.71 25.73
CA ILE A 236 1.12 -3.09 25.49
C ILE A 236 0.89 -4.60 25.39
N GLY A 237 1.94 -5.40 25.22
CA GLY A 237 1.80 -6.84 25.10
C GLY A 237 3.11 -7.59 24.97
N TYR A 238 3.04 -8.90 24.96
CA TYR A 238 4.22 -9.78 24.90
C TYR A 238 3.84 -11.17 24.35
N ASN A 239 4.86 -11.98 24.08
CA ASN A 239 4.74 -13.42 23.85
C ASN A 239 5.75 -14.19 24.74
N GLY A 240 5.45 -15.45 25.01
CA GLY A 240 6.25 -16.30 25.89
C GLY A 240 5.89 -16.15 27.36
N GLU A 241 6.79 -16.54 28.25
CA GLU A 241 6.61 -16.48 29.70
C GLU A 241 7.02 -15.09 30.22
N LYS A 242 6.39 -14.60 31.30
CA LYS A 242 6.68 -13.28 31.88
C LYS A 242 8.12 -13.13 32.34
N GLU A 243 8.73 -14.16 32.88
CA GLU A 243 10.12 -14.20 33.34
C GLU A 243 11.13 -14.39 32.19
N LYS A 244 10.67 -14.92 31.06
CA LYS A 244 11.46 -15.18 29.85
C LYS A 244 10.62 -14.93 28.60
N PRO A 245 10.27 -13.66 28.31
CA PRO A 245 9.48 -13.35 27.13
C PRO A 245 10.24 -13.67 25.85
N SER A 246 9.52 -14.21 24.87
CA SER A 246 10.06 -14.43 23.51
C SER A 246 9.93 -13.18 22.64
N SER A 247 9.00 -12.28 22.98
CA SER A 247 8.94 -10.93 22.43
C SER A 247 8.21 -9.98 23.37
N ILE A 248 8.50 -8.68 23.22
CA ILE A 248 7.80 -7.58 23.88
C ILE A 248 7.29 -6.60 22.84
N LEU A 249 6.04 -6.17 23.00
CA LEU A 249 5.38 -5.25 22.08
C LEU A 249 5.26 -3.87 22.69
N ILE A 250 5.87 -2.90 22.04
CA ILE A 250 5.85 -1.48 22.41
C ILE A 250 5.04 -0.71 21.36
N LYS A 251 4.34 0.35 21.79
CA LYS A 251 3.61 1.27 20.93
C LYS A 251 4.16 2.68 21.06
N ASN A 252 4.48 3.29 19.92
CA ASN A 252 4.91 4.68 19.84
C ASN A 252 4.27 5.37 18.62
N ASN A 253 3.69 6.56 18.79
CA ASN A 253 2.98 7.29 17.74
C ASN A 253 1.94 6.44 16.98
N ASN A 254 1.21 5.59 17.69
CA ASN A 254 0.27 4.61 17.16
C ASN A 254 0.86 3.50 16.28
N LEU A 255 2.17 3.44 16.11
CA LEU A 255 2.88 2.35 15.44
C LEU A 255 3.48 1.38 16.47
N HIS A 256 3.57 0.12 16.08
CA HIS A 256 4.02 -0.95 16.97
C HIS A 256 5.47 -1.35 16.67
N ILE A 257 6.17 -1.72 17.72
CA ILE A 257 7.55 -2.21 17.69
C ILE A 257 7.57 -3.52 18.46
N ASP A 258 7.84 -4.61 17.77
CA ASP A 258 7.91 -5.96 18.36
C ASP A 258 9.38 -6.37 18.51
N ILE A 259 9.88 -6.38 19.73
CA ILE A 259 11.28 -6.70 20.08
C ILE A 259 11.37 -8.19 20.32
N ILE A 260 12.03 -8.92 19.44
CA ILE A 260 12.17 -10.36 19.47
C ILE A 260 13.36 -10.77 20.33
N ILE A 261 13.14 -11.66 21.29
CA ILE A 261 14.15 -12.15 22.22
C ILE A 261 14.38 -13.64 21.95
N ASN A 262 15.60 -14.00 21.54
CA ASN A 262 15.94 -15.38 21.22
C ASN A 262 17.44 -15.66 21.44
N GLU A 263 17.76 -16.22 22.60
CA GLU A 263 19.13 -16.60 22.97
C GLU A 263 19.80 -17.65 22.06
N LYS A 264 18.99 -18.39 21.27
CA LYS A 264 19.50 -19.45 20.38
C LYS A 264 19.85 -18.93 18.99
N SER A 265 19.41 -17.74 18.62
CA SER A 265 19.70 -17.15 17.32
C SER A 265 21.15 -16.70 17.22
N VAL A 266 21.67 -16.59 15.99
CA VAL A 266 23.04 -16.13 15.73
C VAL A 266 23.24 -14.70 16.30
N ILE A 267 22.26 -13.81 16.10
CA ILE A 267 22.33 -12.42 16.55
C ILE A 267 22.08 -12.33 18.07
N GLY A 268 21.06 -13.03 18.58
CA GLY A 268 20.73 -13.00 20.00
C GLY A 268 21.81 -13.54 20.94
N LYS A 269 22.71 -14.40 20.46
CA LYS A 269 23.90 -14.83 21.21
C LYS A 269 24.92 -13.70 21.42
N ASP A 270 24.98 -12.75 20.48
CA ASP A 270 25.90 -11.63 20.50
C ASP A 270 25.31 -10.41 21.21
N ASP A 271 24.07 -10.48 21.69
CA ASP A 271 23.33 -9.41 22.37
C ASP A 271 23.15 -9.74 23.86
N ASP A 272 23.57 -8.84 24.76
CA ASP A 272 23.56 -9.06 26.23
C ASP A 272 22.15 -9.35 26.77
N ALA A 273 21.09 -8.82 26.15
CA ALA A 273 19.69 -9.07 26.49
C ALA A 273 19.01 -10.09 25.57
N ASN A 274 19.80 -10.78 24.73
CA ASN A 274 19.33 -11.76 23.74
C ASN A 274 18.32 -11.22 22.70
N ILE A 275 18.33 -9.91 22.43
CA ILE A 275 17.51 -9.34 21.37
C ILE A 275 18.05 -9.81 20.02
N SER A 276 17.23 -10.53 19.29
CA SER A 276 17.59 -11.14 18.01
C SER A 276 17.09 -10.37 16.80
N ASP A 277 16.04 -9.58 16.95
CA ASP A 277 15.49 -8.69 15.93
C ASP A 277 14.58 -7.63 16.57
N VAL A 278 14.29 -6.59 15.83
CA VAL A 278 13.25 -5.60 16.12
C VAL A 278 12.37 -5.50 14.87
N ILE A 279 11.14 -5.97 14.99
CA ILE A 279 10.15 -5.89 13.93
C ILE A 279 9.35 -4.62 14.10
N ILE A 280 9.36 -3.75 13.13
CA ILE A 280 8.61 -2.49 13.17
C ILE A 280 7.38 -2.55 12.27
N GLU A 281 6.28 -1.95 12.74
CA GLU A 281 5.14 -1.66 11.91
C GLU A 281 5.52 -0.50 10.98
N SER A 282 5.59 -0.78 9.68
CA SER A 282 6.14 0.15 8.69
C SER A 282 5.08 0.57 7.66
N ALA A 283 4.88 -0.13 6.57
CA ALA A 283 3.88 0.26 5.57
C ALA A 283 2.47 -0.12 6.02
N VAL A 284 1.72 0.80 6.61
CA VAL A 284 0.39 0.53 7.18
C VAL A 284 -0.71 0.46 6.13
N SER A 285 -0.52 1.11 4.97
CA SER A 285 -1.45 1.04 3.83
C SER A 285 -0.69 0.86 2.51
N THR A 286 -1.37 0.26 1.53
CA THR A 286 -0.83 0.05 0.20
C THR A 286 -1.89 0.35 -0.84
N ILE A 287 -1.58 1.22 -1.79
CA ILE A 287 -2.36 1.41 -3.00
C ILE A 287 -1.96 0.30 -3.99
N VAL A 288 -2.90 -0.61 -4.23
CA VAL A 288 -2.78 -1.63 -5.27
C VAL A 288 -3.27 -1.01 -6.56
N ASP A 289 -2.34 -0.72 -7.44
CA ASP A 289 -2.55 0.15 -8.58
C ASP A 289 -2.97 -0.62 -9.83
N ASN A 290 -4.07 -0.22 -10.44
CA ASN A 290 -4.56 -0.65 -11.74
C ASN A 290 -4.45 0.46 -12.80
N GLU A 291 -3.72 1.53 -12.51
CA GLU A 291 -3.66 2.74 -13.33
C GLU A 291 -2.21 3.02 -13.77
N ASP A 292 -1.54 4.01 -13.21
CA ASP A 292 -0.28 4.56 -13.73
C ASP A 292 0.88 3.56 -13.82
N SER A 293 0.97 2.61 -12.90
CA SER A 293 2.05 1.63 -12.87
C SER A 293 1.75 0.32 -13.62
N VAL A 294 0.57 0.23 -14.26
CA VAL A 294 0.11 -0.96 -14.98
C VAL A 294 -0.18 -0.64 -16.43
N ALA A 295 0.36 -1.45 -17.35
CA ALA A 295 0.03 -1.42 -18.76
C ALA A 295 -0.83 -2.64 -19.11
N ALA A 296 -2.16 -2.48 -19.06
CA ALA A 296 -3.11 -3.49 -19.48
C ALA A 296 -3.73 -3.06 -20.83
N VAL A 297 -3.35 -3.73 -21.90
CA VAL A 297 -3.73 -3.33 -23.27
C VAL A 297 -4.92 -4.10 -23.83
N ASP A 298 -5.27 -5.22 -23.21
CA ASP A 298 -6.38 -6.09 -23.60
C ASP A 298 -7.10 -6.70 -22.39
N ALA A 299 -8.08 -7.57 -22.67
CA ALA A 299 -8.86 -8.22 -21.63
C ALA A 299 -8.05 -9.24 -20.82
N GLU A 300 -7.10 -9.90 -21.44
CA GLU A 300 -6.20 -10.87 -20.81
C GLU A 300 -5.33 -10.20 -19.77
N ASP A 301 -4.70 -9.08 -20.10
CA ASP A 301 -3.90 -8.27 -19.18
C ASP A 301 -4.76 -7.73 -18.03
N LYS A 302 -5.96 -7.23 -18.35
CA LYS A 302 -6.86 -6.68 -17.33
C LYS A 302 -7.37 -7.78 -16.38
N VAL A 303 -7.72 -8.96 -16.91
CA VAL A 303 -8.15 -10.10 -16.09
C VAL A 303 -7.02 -10.62 -15.20
N LYS A 304 -5.75 -10.60 -15.66
CA LYS A 304 -4.60 -10.89 -14.83
C LYS A 304 -4.52 -9.94 -13.61
N CYS A 305 -4.72 -8.65 -13.85
CA CYS A 305 -4.78 -7.66 -12.77
C CYS A 305 -5.92 -7.96 -11.78
N TYR A 306 -7.10 -8.24 -12.31
CA TYR A 306 -8.27 -8.56 -11.49
C TYR A 306 -8.12 -9.85 -10.69
N ARG A 307 -7.49 -10.89 -11.25
CA ARG A 307 -7.17 -12.12 -10.51
C ARG A 307 -6.24 -11.87 -9.33
N ASN A 308 -5.20 -11.08 -9.54
CA ASN A 308 -4.29 -10.73 -8.45
C ASN A 308 -5.02 -9.93 -7.35
N TRP A 309 -5.87 -8.96 -7.75
CA TRP A 309 -6.68 -8.21 -6.80
C TRP A 309 -7.68 -9.12 -6.06
N LEU A 310 -8.38 -9.99 -6.77
CA LEU A 310 -9.29 -10.97 -6.17
C LEU A 310 -8.58 -11.88 -5.17
N GLY A 311 -7.38 -12.39 -5.52
CA GLY A 311 -6.59 -13.23 -4.64
C GLY A 311 -6.07 -12.49 -3.39
N LEU A 312 -5.83 -11.17 -3.47
CA LEU A 312 -5.55 -10.35 -2.30
C LEU A 312 -6.78 -10.24 -1.38
N MET A 313 -7.97 -10.01 -1.94
CA MET A 313 -9.22 -9.92 -1.18
C MET A 313 -9.62 -11.23 -0.54
N LYS A 314 -9.48 -12.35 -1.26
CA LYS A 314 -9.73 -13.71 -0.74
C LYS A 314 -8.63 -14.19 0.21
N ALA A 315 -7.53 -13.46 0.33
CA ALA A 315 -6.33 -13.82 1.10
C ALA A 315 -5.65 -15.14 0.65
N ASP A 316 -5.85 -15.55 -0.59
CA ASP A 316 -5.30 -16.78 -1.17
C ASP A 316 -4.24 -16.54 -2.26
N LEU A 317 -3.96 -15.28 -2.61
CA LEU A 317 -2.91 -14.95 -3.57
C LEU A 317 -1.57 -15.55 -3.13
N LYS A 318 -0.94 -16.26 -4.04
CA LYS A 318 0.37 -16.90 -3.84
C LYS A 318 1.19 -16.85 -5.12
N THR A 319 2.51 -16.82 -4.97
CA THR A 319 3.44 -16.90 -6.09
C THR A 319 4.69 -17.69 -5.73
N GLU A 320 5.23 -18.41 -6.69
CA GLU A 320 6.51 -19.10 -6.53
C GLU A 320 7.66 -18.09 -6.65
N VAL A 321 8.60 -18.17 -5.74
CA VAL A 321 9.82 -17.35 -5.71
C VAL A 321 11.03 -18.25 -5.57
N ILE A 322 12.07 -17.98 -6.35
CA ILE A 322 13.36 -18.67 -6.24
C ILE A 322 14.33 -17.76 -5.50
N LYS A 323 14.89 -18.23 -4.39
CA LYS A 323 15.96 -17.55 -3.66
C LYS A 323 17.06 -18.56 -3.35
N ASP A 324 18.30 -18.23 -3.69
CA ASP A 324 19.47 -19.08 -3.47
C ASP A 324 19.29 -20.51 -4.05
N GLY A 325 18.67 -20.63 -5.22
CA GLY A 325 18.36 -21.90 -5.89
C GLY A 325 17.23 -22.73 -5.29
N LYS A 326 16.62 -22.26 -4.20
CA LYS A 326 15.47 -22.94 -3.56
C LYS A 326 14.16 -22.27 -3.94
N LYS A 327 13.16 -23.08 -4.26
CA LYS A 327 11.79 -22.64 -4.52
C LYS A 327 11.02 -22.53 -3.21
N PHE A 328 10.31 -21.44 -3.03
CA PHE A 328 9.34 -21.27 -1.95
C PHE A 328 8.11 -20.51 -2.41
N ILE A 329 6.98 -20.75 -1.76
CA ILE A 329 5.73 -20.07 -2.06
C ILE A 329 5.61 -18.85 -1.17
N ARG A 330 5.55 -17.67 -1.80
CA ARG A 330 5.19 -16.41 -1.12
C ARG A 330 3.67 -16.31 -1.06
N LYS A 331 3.16 -15.98 0.11
CA LYS A 331 1.74 -15.78 0.41
C LYS A 331 1.55 -14.60 1.35
N LEU A 332 0.31 -14.21 1.59
CA LEU A 332 -0.03 -13.18 2.56
C LEU A 332 0.32 -13.61 3.99
N ASN A 333 0.82 -12.67 4.77
CA ASN A 333 1.10 -12.88 6.19
C ASN A 333 -0.21 -13.09 6.97
N LEU A 334 -0.13 -13.90 8.00
CA LEU A 334 -1.18 -14.02 9.03
C LEU A 334 -1.10 -12.83 9.98
N ASP A 335 -2.18 -12.60 10.71
CA ASP A 335 -2.21 -11.62 11.78
C ASP A 335 -1.31 -12.05 12.93
N ARG A 336 -0.83 -11.09 13.71
CA ARG A 336 0.18 -11.29 14.75
C ARG A 336 -0.48 -11.32 16.13
N GLY A 337 -0.42 -12.47 16.79
CA GLY A 337 -1.02 -12.65 18.11
C GLY A 337 -0.08 -12.23 19.24
N TYR A 338 -0.65 -11.65 20.29
CA TYR A 338 0.05 -11.24 21.50
C TYR A 338 -0.81 -11.48 22.76
N ILE A 339 -0.19 -11.47 23.92
CA ILE A 339 -0.84 -11.47 25.22
C ILE A 339 -0.80 -10.04 25.77
N GLY A 340 -1.98 -9.47 26.04
CA GLY A 340 -2.13 -8.14 26.64
C GLY A 340 -1.73 -8.11 28.12
N LEU A 341 -1.65 -6.91 28.66
CA LEU A 341 -1.32 -6.72 30.09
C LEU A 341 -2.41 -7.27 31.04
N ASP A 342 -3.63 -7.35 30.55
CA ASP A 342 -4.78 -7.99 31.22
C ASP A 342 -4.75 -9.53 31.15
N GLY A 343 -3.78 -10.10 30.42
CA GLY A 343 -3.65 -11.52 30.19
C GLY A 343 -4.52 -12.07 29.06
N LEU A 344 -5.32 -11.22 28.39
CA LEU A 344 -6.12 -11.61 27.23
C LEU A 344 -5.27 -11.63 25.97
N LYS A 345 -5.62 -12.50 25.04
CA LYS A 345 -4.98 -12.54 23.73
C LYS A 345 -5.63 -11.49 22.82
N PHE A 346 -4.82 -10.81 22.03
CA PHE A 346 -5.27 -9.92 20.97
C PHE A 346 -4.41 -10.11 19.72
N GLU A 347 -4.90 -9.63 18.60
CA GLU A 347 -4.22 -9.73 17.31
C GLU A 347 -4.04 -8.36 16.68
N LEU A 348 -2.91 -8.18 16.02
CA LEU A 348 -2.63 -7.05 15.15
C LEU A 348 -2.64 -7.51 13.69
N ARG A 349 -3.17 -6.69 12.80
CA ARG A 349 -3.20 -6.98 11.37
C ARG A 349 -1.79 -7.28 10.86
N GLY A 350 -1.59 -8.44 10.24
CA GLY A 350 -0.30 -8.86 9.66
C GLY A 350 -0.01 -8.21 8.30
N ARG A 351 -1.02 -7.57 7.70
CA ARG A 351 -0.99 -6.99 6.34
C ARG A 351 -1.36 -5.52 6.38
N ALA A 352 -0.85 -4.76 5.40
CA ALA A 352 -1.28 -3.39 5.15
C ALA A 352 -2.77 -3.32 4.80
N LEU A 353 -3.41 -2.20 5.09
CA LEU A 353 -4.71 -1.87 4.52
C LEU A 353 -4.54 -1.70 3.01
N LEU A 354 -5.32 -2.44 2.22
CA LEU A 354 -5.22 -2.42 0.77
C LEU A 354 -6.28 -1.48 0.20
N LEU A 355 -5.82 -0.52 -0.58
CA LEU A 355 -6.65 0.42 -1.35
C LEU A 355 -6.46 0.12 -2.83
N ASN A 356 -7.54 0.03 -3.59
CA ASN A 356 -7.46 -0.17 -5.03
C ASN A 356 -7.53 1.19 -5.75
N ARG A 357 -6.53 1.51 -6.58
CA ARG A 357 -6.61 2.63 -7.51
C ARG A 357 -7.00 2.09 -8.89
N ASN A 358 -8.18 2.43 -9.33
CA ASN A 358 -8.68 2.03 -10.65
C ASN A 358 -8.55 3.16 -11.67
N VAL A 359 -8.49 2.80 -12.94
CA VAL A 359 -8.54 3.78 -14.04
C VAL A 359 -9.94 4.35 -14.18
N GLY A 360 -10.03 5.59 -14.68
CA GLY A 360 -11.29 6.16 -15.12
C GLY A 360 -11.80 5.51 -16.40
N HIS A 361 -13.06 5.76 -16.75
CA HIS A 361 -13.73 5.18 -17.92
C HIS A 361 -13.03 5.48 -19.25
N LEU A 362 -12.22 6.53 -19.33
CA LEU A 362 -11.53 6.99 -20.54
C LEU A 362 -10.06 6.59 -20.63
N MET A 363 -9.52 6.01 -19.61
CA MET A 363 -8.16 5.50 -19.58
C MET A 363 -8.17 4.00 -19.86
#